data_5772774fa68f07c4619f6900971ad368
#
_entry.id   5772774fa68f07c4619f6900971ad368
#
_cell.length_a   1.000
_cell.length_b   1.000
_cell.length_c   1.000
_cell.angle_alpha   90.00
_cell.angle_beta   90.00
_cell.angle_gamma   90.00
#
_symmetry.space_group_name_H-M   'P 1'
#
loop_
_entity.id
_entity.type
_entity.pdbx_description
1 polymer ?
#
loop_
_entity_poly.entity_id
_entity_poly.type
_entity_poly.pdbx_seq_one_letter_code
_entity_poly.pdbx_strand_id
1 'polypeptide(L)'
;MLDSTKCLSYWSQAPGPVPAEYREEMGSYVYGCDICQDVCPWNRGTEKRHAGSALPEDAEPFVSLVDWLEAEDDDLRRRYDRLYFPRNDPRYLRRNALIAAGNSREAALVPAVERWRETDDELLREHAEWALERLR
;
A
#
# COMPACT_ATOMS: atom_id res chain seq x y z
N MET A 1 18.10 18.03 5.78
CA MET A 1 17.07 18.20 4.72
C MET A 1 16.44 16.82 4.49
N LEU A 2 15.13 16.71 4.48
CA LEU A 2 14.43 15.47 4.15
C LEU A 2 14.44 15.26 2.64
N ASP A 3 14.86 14.08 2.18
CA ASP A 3 14.79 13.68 0.78
C ASP A 3 13.49 12.90 0.53
N SER A 4 12.49 13.56 -0.05
CA SER A 4 11.18 12.96 -0.31
C SER A 4 11.23 11.81 -1.33
N THR A 5 12.26 11.72 -2.14
CA THR A 5 12.42 10.60 -3.10
C THR A 5 12.76 9.27 -2.41
N LYS A 6 13.11 9.32 -1.11
CA LYS A 6 13.36 8.15 -0.26
C LYS A 6 12.20 7.88 0.71
N CYS A 7 11.08 8.58 0.56
CA CYS A 7 9.93 8.47 1.44
C CYS A 7 8.98 7.36 0.96
N LEU A 8 8.69 6.39 1.80
CA LEU A 8 7.75 5.30 1.46
C LEU A 8 6.33 5.83 1.25
N SER A 9 5.90 6.86 1.99
CA SER A 9 4.62 7.52 1.75
C SER A 9 4.53 8.13 0.35
N TYR A 10 5.61 8.76 -0.12
CA TYR A 10 5.70 9.26 -1.49
C TYR A 10 5.49 8.12 -2.50
N TRP A 11 6.23 7.00 -2.36
CA TRP A 11 6.13 5.88 -3.29
C TRP A 11 4.76 5.20 -3.27
N SER A 12 4.09 5.16 -2.11
CA SER A 12 2.72 4.62 -2.05
C SER A 12 1.69 5.45 -2.83
N GLN A 13 1.99 6.73 -3.10
CA GLN A 13 1.11 7.69 -3.76
C GLN A 13 1.60 8.11 -5.15
N ALA A 14 2.88 7.92 -5.46
CA ALA A 14 3.48 8.34 -6.72
C ALA A 14 2.91 7.57 -7.93
N PRO A 15 2.84 8.20 -9.11
CA PRO A 15 2.51 7.50 -10.34
C PRO A 15 3.64 6.55 -10.77
N GLY A 16 3.30 5.55 -11.59
CA GLY A 16 4.27 4.62 -12.16
C GLY A 16 4.70 3.49 -11.21
N PRO A 17 5.74 2.75 -11.59
CA PRO A 17 6.24 1.64 -10.80
C PRO A 17 6.96 2.13 -9.54
N VAL A 18 6.82 1.35 -8.46
CA VAL A 18 7.68 1.53 -7.28
C VAL A 18 9.04 0.90 -7.60
N PRO A 19 10.16 1.65 -7.44
CA PRO A 19 11.48 1.09 -7.67
C PRO A 19 11.74 -0.15 -6.81
N ALA A 20 12.45 -1.14 -7.38
CA ALA A 20 12.63 -2.44 -6.73
C ALA A 20 13.27 -2.33 -5.34
N GLU A 21 14.19 -1.38 -5.15
CA GLU A 21 14.85 -1.11 -3.87
C GLU A 21 13.92 -0.63 -2.75
N TYR A 22 12.73 -0.11 -3.07
CA TYR A 22 11.76 0.35 -2.07
C TYR A 22 10.62 -0.63 -1.83
N ARG A 23 10.44 -1.65 -2.68
CA ARG A 23 9.31 -2.59 -2.57
C ARG A 23 9.36 -3.40 -1.28
N GLU A 24 10.54 -3.90 -0.90
CA GLU A 24 10.72 -4.63 0.35
C GLU A 24 10.53 -3.72 1.57
N GLU A 25 11.08 -2.52 1.51
CA GLU A 25 10.99 -1.52 2.57
C GLU A 25 9.56 -1.02 2.84
N MET A 26 8.67 -1.09 1.84
CA MET A 26 7.26 -0.79 2.04
C MET A 26 6.58 -1.78 3.01
N GLY A 27 7.10 -3.00 3.17
CA GLY A 27 6.54 -3.98 4.09
C GLY A 27 5.05 -4.25 3.82
N SER A 28 4.22 -4.07 4.85
CA SER A 28 2.76 -4.21 4.77
C SER A 28 1.99 -2.91 4.50
N TYR A 29 2.69 -1.79 4.30
CA TYR A 29 2.03 -0.51 4.03
C TYR A 29 1.44 -0.49 2.63
N VAL A 30 0.13 -0.34 2.55
CA VAL A 30 -0.59 -0.20 1.27
C VAL A 30 -0.86 1.26 0.91
N TYR A 31 -0.81 2.16 1.90
CA TYR A 31 -0.98 3.61 1.70
C TYR A 31 -0.39 4.40 2.87
N GLY A 32 0.41 5.41 2.56
CA GLY A 32 1.07 6.24 3.58
C GLY A 32 2.19 5.52 4.32
N CYS A 33 2.85 6.24 5.20
CA CYS A 33 3.88 5.74 6.11
C CYS A 33 4.16 6.80 7.16
N ASP A 34 4.05 6.45 8.43
CA ASP A 34 4.22 7.38 9.56
C ASP A 34 5.49 7.11 10.39
N ILE A 35 6.39 6.25 9.94
CA ILE A 35 7.63 5.88 10.68
C ILE A 35 8.41 7.11 11.14
N CYS A 36 8.55 8.14 10.28
CA CYS A 36 9.25 9.37 10.66
C CYS A 36 8.51 10.17 11.74
N GLN A 37 7.19 10.05 11.84
CA GLN A 37 6.37 10.67 12.89
C GLN A 37 6.53 9.89 14.21
N ASP A 38 6.52 8.56 14.15
CA ASP A 38 6.65 7.67 15.31
C ASP A 38 7.98 7.87 16.05
N VAL A 39 9.06 8.06 15.29
CA VAL A 39 10.40 8.27 15.89
C VAL A 39 10.69 9.73 16.25
N CYS A 40 9.82 10.66 15.92
CA CYS A 40 10.03 12.09 16.12
C CYS A 40 9.92 12.48 17.60
N PRO A 41 10.99 13.03 18.22
CA PRO A 41 10.93 13.43 19.64
C PRO A 41 9.84 14.45 19.95
N TRP A 42 9.49 15.30 18.99
CA TRP A 42 8.45 16.33 19.15
C TRP A 42 7.04 15.75 19.22
N ASN A 43 6.80 14.57 18.62
CA ASN A 43 5.49 13.93 18.64
C ASN A 43 5.20 13.17 19.93
N ARG A 44 6.20 12.80 20.72
CA ARG A 44 6.04 12.02 21.97
C ARG A 44 5.04 12.59 22.95
N GLY A 45 5.00 13.92 23.08
CA GLY A 45 4.04 14.61 23.97
C GLY A 45 2.61 14.54 23.45
N THR A 46 2.42 14.59 22.14
CA THR A 46 1.12 14.46 21.46
C THR A 46 0.62 13.04 21.54
N GLU A 47 1.45 12.06 21.25
CA GLU A 47 1.13 10.65 21.35
C GLU A 47 0.66 10.25 22.76
N LYS A 48 1.36 10.71 23.80
CA LYS A 48 0.96 10.46 25.19
C LYS A 48 -0.41 11.05 25.52
N ARG A 49 -0.74 12.25 24.99
CA ARG A 49 -2.04 12.89 25.24
C ARG A 49 -3.19 12.17 24.52
N HIS A 50 -2.90 11.54 23.40
CA HIS A 50 -3.88 10.82 22.58
C HIS A 50 -3.83 9.30 22.75
N ALA A 51 -2.92 8.80 23.58
CA ALA A 51 -2.86 7.36 23.89
C ALA A 51 -4.19 6.88 24.48
N GLY A 52 -4.80 5.90 23.83
CA GLY A 52 -6.10 5.35 24.23
C GLY A 52 -7.31 6.11 23.68
N SER A 53 -7.13 7.15 22.87
CA SER A 53 -8.25 7.74 22.11
C SER A 53 -8.83 6.70 21.15
N ALA A 54 -10.17 6.62 21.09
CA ALA A 54 -10.82 5.77 20.10
C ALA A 54 -10.52 6.25 18.68
N LEU A 55 -10.32 5.32 17.78
CA LEU A 55 -10.25 5.63 16.35
C LEU A 55 -11.62 6.18 15.89
N PRO A 56 -11.65 7.09 14.89
CA PRO A 56 -12.88 7.46 14.21
C PRO A 56 -13.65 6.21 13.75
N GLU A 57 -14.98 6.28 13.72
CA GLU A 57 -15.83 5.13 13.32
C GLU A 57 -15.55 4.66 11.88
N ASP A 58 -15.10 5.56 11.01
CA ASP A 58 -14.75 5.30 9.61
C ASP A 58 -13.26 4.99 9.41
N ALA A 59 -12.48 4.86 10.48
CA ALA A 59 -11.07 4.50 10.39
C ALA A 59 -10.92 3.03 9.99
N GLU A 60 -10.12 2.77 8.98
CA GLU A 60 -9.79 1.43 8.48
C GLU A 60 -8.26 1.25 8.55
N PRO A 61 -7.70 0.93 9.73
CA PRO A 61 -6.26 0.81 9.92
C PRO A 61 -5.66 -0.40 9.21
N PHE A 62 -6.48 -1.38 8.85
CA PHE A 62 -6.08 -2.58 8.12
C PHE A 62 -7.05 -2.84 6.98
N VAL A 63 -6.52 -3.31 5.85
CA VAL A 63 -7.30 -3.69 4.68
C VAL A 63 -7.04 -5.15 4.31
N SER A 64 -8.01 -5.81 3.72
CA SER A 64 -7.83 -7.12 3.13
C SER A 64 -7.12 -6.98 1.77
N LEU A 65 -5.94 -7.58 1.61
CA LEU A 65 -5.21 -7.58 0.34
C LEU A 65 -6.00 -8.30 -0.75
N VAL A 66 -6.67 -9.42 -0.41
CA VAL A 66 -7.52 -10.15 -1.35
C VAL A 66 -8.65 -9.25 -1.85
N ASP A 67 -9.36 -8.56 -0.92
CA ASP A 67 -10.43 -7.65 -1.28
C ASP A 67 -9.93 -6.53 -2.22
N TRP A 68 -8.78 -5.91 -1.94
CA TRP A 68 -8.24 -4.86 -2.80
C TRP A 68 -7.79 -5.36 -4.18
N LEU A 69 -7.35 -6.62 -4.26
CA LEU A 69 -6.94 -7.24 -5.52
C LEU A 69 -8.15 -7.72 -6.34
N GLU A 70 -9.27 -8.04 -5.72
CA GLU A 70 -10.44 -8.63 -6.38
C GLU A 70 -11.61 -7.67 -6.59
N ALA A 71 -11.68 -6.56 -5.82
CA ALA A 71 -12.73 -5.56 -5.94
C ALA A 71 -12.78 -4.92 -7.32
N GLU A 72 -13.96 -4.47 -7.74
CA GLU A 72 -14.13 -3.68 -8.95
C GLU A 72 -13.56 -2.26 -8.79
N ASP A 73 -13.12 -1.65 -9.90
CA ASP A 73 -12.49 -0.33 -9.90
C ASP A 73 -13.37 0.75 -9.27
N ASP A 74 -14.66 0.76 -9.62
CA ASP A 74 -15.60 1.76 -9.13
C ASP A 74 -15.90 1.59 -7.65
N ASP A 75 -15.81 0.37 -7.13
CA ASP A 75 -15.94 0.10 -5.71
C ASP A 75 -14.74 0.65 -4.93
N LEU A 76 -13.54 0.36 -5.38
CA LEU A 76 -12.32 0.92 -4.76
C LEU A 76 -12.31 2.45 -4.79
N ARG A 77 -12.72 3.07 -5.91
CA ARG A 77 -12.82 4.53 -6.00
C ARG A 77 -13.78 5.11 -4.96
N ARG A 78 -14.97 4.50 -4.80
CA ARG A 78 -15.96 5.00 -3.84
C ARG A 78 -15.52 4.82 -2.40
N ARG A 79 -14.94 3.67 -2.07
CA ARG A 79 -14.50 3.34 -0.70
C ARG A 79 -13.33 4.17 -0.24
N TYR A 80 -12.45 4.56 -1.17
CA TYR A 80 -11.19 5.23 -0.88
C TYR A 80 -11.07 6.60 -1.56
N ASP A 81 -12.17 7.28 -1.83
CA ASP A 81 -12.23 8.61 -2.44
C ASP A 81 -11.51 9.68 -1.61
N ARG A 82 -11.37 9.46 -0.29
CA ARG A 82 -10.60 10.30 0.62
C ARG A 82 -9.09 10.19 0.46
N LEU A 83 -8.60 9.12 -0.18
CA LEU A 83 -7.18 8.91 -0.37
C LEU A 83 -6.72 9.59 -1.67
N TYR A 84 -5.58 10.28 -1.59
CA TYR A 84 -4.99 10.84 -2.81
C TYR A 84 -4.18 9.77 -3.56
N PHE A 85 -4.53 9.53 -4.79
CA PHE A 85 -3.72 8.79 -5.76
C PHE A 85 -3.96 9.36 -7.16
N PRO A 86 -2.97 9.25 -8.08
CA PRO A 86 -3.03 9.95 -9.36
C PRO A 86 -4.29 9.61 -10.14
N ARG A 87 -5.02 10.65 -10.58
CA ARG A 87 -6.25 10.55 -11.36
C ARG A 87 -7.39 9.75 -10.71
N ASN A 88 -7.31 9.53 -9.41
CA ASN A 88 -8.24 8.63 -8.69
C ASN A 88 -8.33 7.24 -9.35
N ASP A 89 -7.16 6.72 -9.80
CA ASP A 89 -7.06 5.44 -10.50
C ASP A 89 -6.68 4.33 -9.51
N PRO A 90 -7.59 3.38 -9.22
CA PRO A 90 -7.38 2.32 -8.22
C PRO A 90 -6.23 1.37 -8.56
N ARG A 91 -5.68 1.43 -9.78
CA ARG A 91 -4.47 0.66 -10.14
C ARG A 91 -3.30 0.89 -9.17
N TYR A 92 -3.18 2.09 -8.60
CA TYR A 92 -2.11 2.41 -7.65
C TYR A 92 -2.35 1.77 -6.27
N LEU A 93 -3.60 1.62 -5.84
CA LEU A 93 -3.94 0.87 -4.64
C LEU A 93 -3.64 -0.63 -4.83
N ARG A 94 -4.00 -1.19 -5.99
CA ARG A 94 -3.67 -2.58 -6.35
C ARG A 94 -2.17 -2.83 -6.46
N ARG A 95 -1.42 -1.91 -7.09
CA ARG A 95 0.03 -1.96 -7.12
C ARG A 95 0.61 -2.11 -5.70
N ASN A 96 0.15 -1.29 -4.77
CA ASN A 96 0.61 -1.33 -3.39
C ASN A 96 0.18 -2.63 -2.69
N ALA A 97 -1.03 -3.12 -2.95
CA ALA A 97 -1.51 -4.40 -2.42
C ALA A 97 -0.68 -5.58 -2.94
N LEU A 98 -0.25 -5.56 -4.21
CA LEU A 98 0.66 -6.56 -4.79
C LEU A 98 2.02 -6.56 -4.07
N ILE A 99 2.58 -5.37 -3.78
CA ILE A 99 3.84 -5.25 -3.03
C ILE A 99 3.67 -5.83 -1.63
N ALA A 100 2.61 -5.44 -0.91
CA ALA A 100 2.35 -5.94 0.44
C ALA A 100 2.12 -7.47 0.45
N ALA A 101 1.43 -8.01 -0.56
CA ALA A 101 1.25 -9.45 -0.72
C ALA A 101 2.60 -10.17 -0.88
N GLY A 102 3.49 -9.69 -1.76
CA GLY A 102 4.83 -10.25 -1.92
C GLY A 102 5.66 -10.20 -0.64
N ASN A 103 5.56 -9.12 0.14
CA ASN A 103 6.25 -8.96 1.41
C ASN A 103 5.70 -9.86 2.52
N SER A 104 4.42 -10.20 2.50
CA SER A 104 3.80 -11.08 3.50
C SER A 104 4.34 -12.51 3.46
N ARG A 105 4.78 -12.97 2.29
CA ARG A 105 5.21 -14.36 2.02
C ARG A 105 4.12 -15.39 2.31
N GLU A 106 2.85 -14.98 2.29
CA GLU A 106 1.71 -15.86 2.53
C GLU A 106 1.26 -16.55 1.23
N ALA A 107 1.54 -17.83 1.09
CA ALA A 107 1.19 -18.62 -0.09
C ALA A 107 -0.33 -18.59 -0.41
N ALA A 108 -1.18 -18.35 0.57
CA ALA A 108 -2.62 -18.22 0.39
C ALA A 108 -3.02 -17.05 -0.54
N LEU A 109 -2.13 -16.04 -0.70
CA LEU A 109 -2.36 -14.89 -1.59
C LEU A 109 -2.03 -15.17 -3.06
N VAL A 110 -1.36 -16.28 -3.36
CA VAL A 110 -0.95 -16.62 -4.74
C VAL A 110 -2.10 -16.54 -5.73
N PRO A 111 -3.30 -17.11 -5.49
CA PRO A 111 -4.39 -17.04 -6.48
C PRO A 111 -4.85 -15.61 -6.78
N ALA A 112 -4.93 -14.76 -5.76
CA ALA A 112 -5.34 -13.36 -5.92
C ALA A 112 -4.29 -12.53 -6.68
N VAL A 113 -3.00 -12.84 -6.49
CA VAL A 113 -1.90 -12.16 -7.18
C VAL A 113 -1.74 -12.67 -8.61
N GLU A 114 -1.90 -13.98 -8.85
CA GLU A 114 -1.65 -14.62 -10.15
C GLU A 114 -2.55 -14.09 -11.27
N ARG A 115 -3.80 -13.71 -10.94
CA ARG A 115 -4.71 -13.09 -11.91
C ARG A 115 -4.16 -11.79 -12.53
N TRP A 116 -3.28 -11.07 -11.83
CA TRP A 116 -2.68 -9.83 -12.29
C TRP A 116 -1.44 -10.04 -13.17
N ARG A 117 -0.91 -11.24 -13.23
CA ARG A 117 0.19 -11.58 -14.14
C ARG A 117 -0.23 -11.55 -15.61
N GLU A 118 -1.51 -11.86 -15.89
CA GLU A 118 -2.05 -11.94 -17.27
C GLU A 118 -2.79 -10.66 -17.68
N THR A 119 -2.71 -9.59 -16.86
CA THR A 119 -3.33 -8.30 -17.20
C THR A 119 -2.59 -7.58 -18.32
N ASP A 120 -3.32 -6.79 -19.12
CA ASP A 120 -2.74 -5.87 -20.11
C ASP A 120 -2.06 -4.66 -19.46
N ASP A 121 -2.33 -4.39 -18.18
CA ASP A 121 -1.71 -3.33 -17.41
C ASP A 121 -0.28 -3.71 -17.02
N GLU A 122 0.70 -3.13 -17.72
CA GLU A 122 2.13 -3.39 -17.51
C GLU A 122 2.58 -3.10 -16.08
N LEU A 123 2.03 -2.03 -15.46
CA LEU A 123 2.36 -1.67 -14.08
C LEU A 123 1.94 -2.79 -13.11
N LEU A 124 0.71 -3.27 -13.22
CA LEU A 124 0.20 -4.31 -12.33
C LEU A 124 0.88 -5.66 -12.59
N ARG A 125 1.13 -5.99 -13.86
CA ARG A 125 1.85 -7.20 -14.24
C ARG A 125 3.25 -7.28 -13.64
N GLU A 126 4.06 -6.20 -13.78
CA GLU A 126 5.40 -6.12 -13.21
C GLU A 126 5.40 -6.39 -11.69
N HIS A 127 4.46 -5.77 -10.98
CA HIS A 127 4.39 -5.92 -9.53
C HIS A 127 3.81 -7.27 -9.10
N ALA A 128 2.92 -7.87 -9.90
CA ALA A 128 2.43 -9.22 -9.69
C ALA A 128 3.53 -10.27 -9.87
N GLU A 129 4.35 -10.15 -10.91
CA GLU A 129 5.51 -11.02 -11.14
C GLU A 129 6.50 -10.94 -9.96
N TRP A 130 6.85 -9.74 -9.53
CA TRP A 130 7.72 -9.54 -8.37
C TRP A 130 7.12 -10.15 -7.09
N ALA A 131 5.82 -9.98 -6.86
CA ALA A 131 5.14 -10.55 -5.70
C ALA A 131 5.13 -12.09 -5.72
N LEU A 132 4.87 -12.70 -6.88
CA LEU A 132 4.85 -14.15 -7.05
C LEU A 132 6.22 -14.79 -6.81
N GLU A 133 7.32 -14.13 -7.21
CA GLU A 133 8.67 -14.59 -6.92
C GLU A 133 8.93 -14.70 -5.41
N ARG A 134 8.31 -13.84 -4.61
CA ARG A 134 8.48 -13.79 -3.15
C ARG A 134 7.50 -14.68 -2.38
N LEU A 135 6.37 -15.02 -3.00
CA LEU A 135 5.35 -15.92 -2.43
C LEU A 135 5.66 -17.41 -2.65
N ARG A 136 6.59 -17.75 -3.53
CA ARG A 136 7.08 -19.10 -3.83
C ARG A 136 8.29 -19.46 -2.99
#